data_619d3b90099b95243c1fc77e0fa39ef9
#
_entry.id   619d3b90099b95243c1fc77e0fa39ef9
#
_cell.length_a   1.000
_cell.length_b   1.000
_cell.length_c   1.000
_cell.angle_alpha   90.00
_cell.angle_beta   90.00
_cell.angle_gamma   90.00
#
_symmetry.space_group_name_H-M   'P 1'
#
loop_
_entity.id
_entity.type
_entity.pdbx_description
1 polymer ?
#
loop_
_entity_poly.entity_id
_entity_poly.type
_entity_poly.pdbx_seq_one_letter_code
_entity_poly.pdbx_strand_id
1 'polypeptide(L)'
;MAGSTIIEASAINGQTYSSSGQSIEIIKNSGTDYIDSLFSDYYEGPRKWNTDPYLDSKYSKDGSIVISYSIASDTALYSPDYFAMEDNSVVYEPIPFAETQKVDIRAAFTKFSEFTNISFIEVNEADNNAGSIRFFINSLLSSTIGLLGGAVGDQPDKNPQAGDIIFRPEFADKSFAQGLVEGAGTYSPFAVLTHEIQHALGIEHPGDHRTISFPEEKIFTKYTVMTGIEGDAQPYRKDGIEYGVVQASMVYDIAALQYLYGANMSHNSGNNTYFYKPDTPFIETIWDAGGTDTLDFSNFSKASTISLIGGEYSTIGFDVDWSMSNNLGIAFNATIENASGGAGSDNITGNPSGNILKGNAGDDTINGKEGNDQLHGDGGNDFLYGDGGNDTIFADGGSDTIQGGAGLDTIKYA
;
A
#
# COMPACT_ATOMS: atom_id res chain seq x y z
N MET A 1 26.36 -12.29 -14.22
CA MET A 1 26.90 -11.23 -13.36
C MET A 1 26.16 -9.97 -13.78
N ALA A 2 25.20 -9.54 -13.01
CA ALA A 2 24.48 -8.29 -13.26
C ALA A 2 25.47 -7.15 -12.99
N GLY A 3 25.72 -6.32 -13.98
CA GLY A 3 26.59 -5.16 -13.82
C GLY A 3 25.82 -4.08 -13.08
N SER A 4 26.15 -3.80 -11.82
CA SER A 4 25.69 -2.60 -11.15
C SER A 4 26.32 -1.39 -11.86
N THR A 5 25.49 -0.44 -12.28
CA THR A 5 26.00 0.80 -12.89
C THR A 5 25.85 1.92 -11.87
N ILE A 6 26.97 2.48 -11.45
CA ILE A 6 27.00 3.65 -10.57
C ILE A 6 26.68 4.89 -11.40
N ILE A 7 25.74 5.71 -10.92
CA ILE A 7 25.44 7.01 -11.53
C ILE A 7 26.46 8.02 -11.01
N GLU A 8 27.26 8.59 -11.91
CA GLU A 8 28.20 9.65 -11.54
C GLU A 8 27.48 10.99 -11.36
N ALA A 9 27.90 11.74 -10.36
CA ALA A 9 27.38 13.06 -10.04
C ALA A 9 27.64 14.07 -11.15
N SER A 10 26.65 14.93 -11.44
CA SER A 10 26.86 16.09 -12.30
C SER A 10 27.24 17.31 -11.45
N ALA A 11 28.27 18.05 -11.90
CA ALA A 11 28.74 19.25 -11.22
C ALA A 11 28.00 20.50 -11.71
N ILE A 12 27.47 21.29 -10.76
CA ILE A 12 26.82 22.57 -11.03
C ILE A 12 27.57 23.65 -10.26
N ASN A 13 28.01 24.69 -10.96
CA ASN A 13 28.78 25.82 -10.37
C ASN A 13 29.98 25.36 -9.52
N GLY A 14 30.63 24.27 -9.89
CA GLY A 14 31.77 23.72 -9.16
C GLY A 14 31.41 22.92 -7.91
N GLN A 15 30.14 22.72 -7.64
CA GLN A 15 29.63 21.83 -6.59
C GLN A 15 29.14 20.52 -7.23
N THR A 16 29.52 19.42 -6.67
CA THR A 16 29.07 18.09 -7.10
C THR A 16 27.77 17.80 -6.37
N TYR A 17 26.65 17.88 -7.08
CA TYR A 17 25.41 17.29 -6.59
C TYR A 17 25.48 15.82 -6.95
N SER A 18 25.58 14.95 -5.99
CA SER A 18 25.28 13.57 -6.25
C SER A 18 23.79 13.48 -6.47
N SER A 19 23.35 13.35 -7.73
CA SER A 19 22.14 12.62 -7.96
C SER A 19 22.41 11.25 -7.34
N SER A 20 21.97 11.04 -6.13
CA SER A 20 22.17 9.83 -5.35
C SER A 20 23.32 8.96 -5.84
N GLY A 21 24.36 8.77 -5.08
CA GLY A 21 25.38 7.74 -5.37
C GLY A 21 24.80 6.32 -5.33
N GLN A 22 23.49 6.18 -5.50
CA GLN A 22 22.82 4.89 -5.52
C GLN A 22 23.01 4.21 -6.85
N SER A 23 23.25 2.92 -6.80
CA SER A 23 23.20 2.06 -7.97
C SER A 23 21.77 1.57 -8.18
N ILE A 24 21.40 1.40 -9.44
CA ILE A 24 20.17 0.71 -9.83
C ILE A 24 20.48 -0.74 -10.16
N GLU A 25 19.54 -1.63 -9.87
CA GLU A 25 19.62 -3.03 -10.24
C GLU A 25 18.46 -3.37 -11.17
N ILE A 26 18.75 -4.01 -12.29
CA ILE A 26 17.76 -4.61 -13.17
C ILE A 26 17.55 -6.04 -12.71
N ILE A 27 16.34 -6.39 -12.35
CA ILE A 27 15.97 -7.72 -11.89
C ILE A 27 15.14 -8.45 -12.95
N LYS A 28 14.98 -9.74 -12.77
CA LYS A 28 14.10 -10.53 -13.65
C LYS A 28 12.65 -10.29 -13.27
N ASN A 29 11.72 -10.51 -14.22
CA ASN A 29 10.31 -10.57 -13.93
C ASN A 29 10.01 -11.68 -12.91
N SER A 30 8.97 -11.47 -12.09
CA SER A 30 8.58 -12.40 -11.03
C SER A 30 8.03 -13.71 -11.57
N GLY A 31 7.50 -13.70 -12.79
CA GLY A 31 6.73 -14.77 -13.40
C GLY A 31 5.28 -14.81 -12.91
N THR A 32 4.83 -13.74 -12.26
CA THR A 32 3.46 -13.56 -11.79
C THR A 32 2.85 -12.36 -12.49
N ASP A 33 1.88 -12.58 -13.35
CA ASP A 33 1.33 -11.57 -14.27
C ASP A 33 0.92 -10.25 -13.59
N TYR A 34 0.27 -10.32 -12.43
CA TYR A 34 -0.18 -9.13 -11.73
C TYR A 34 0.96 -8.34 -11.06
N ILE A 35 2.06 -8.98 -10.70
CA ILE A 35 3.26 -8.32 -10.20
C ILE A 35 4.02 -7.73 -11.38
N ASP A 36 4.24 -8.53 -12.42
CA ASP A 36 5.04 -8.14 -13.57
C ASP A 36 4.38 -7.01 -14.38
N SER A 37 3.05 -6.91 -14.34
CA SER A 37 2.31 -5.81 -14.99
C SER A 37 2.50 -4.44 -14.33
N LEU A 38 3.04 -4.41 -13.12
CA LEU A 38 3.40 -3.18 -12.42
C LEU A 38 4.87 -2.77 -12.65
N PHE A 39 5.58 -3.42 -13.58
CA PHE A 39 6.96 -3.10 -13.91
C PHE A 39 7.09 -2.63 -15.36
N SER A 40 8.06 -1.75 -15.63
CA SER A 40 8.26 -1.19 -16.95
C SER A 40 8.78 -2.22 -17.97
N ASP A 41 8.09 -2.33 -19.12
CA ASP A 41 8.56 -3.08 -20.29
C ASP A 41 9.58 -2.29 -21.13
N TYR A 42 9.76 -1.01 -20.86
CA TYR A 42 10.62 -0.13 -21.64
C TYR A 42 12.09 -0.47 -21.49
N TYR A 43 12.42 -1.25 -20.46
CA TYR A 43 13.75 -1.64 -20.09
C TYR A 43 13.88 -3.17 -20.06
N GLU A 44 15.10 -3.67 -19.91
CA GLU A 44 15.41 -5.11 -19.89
C GLU A 44 14.84 -5.86 -18.67
N GLY A 45 14.06 -5.20 -17.80
CA GLY A 45 13.38 -5.75 -16.64
C GLY A 45 13.08 -4.71 -15.56
N PRO A 46 12.39 -5.11 -14.48
CA PRO A 46 12.10 -4.24 -13.36
C PRO A 46 13.34 -3.60 -12.76
N ARG A 47 13.24 -2.35 -12.36
CA ARG A 47 14.35 -1.59 -11.76
C ARG A 47 14.05 -1.28 -10.31
N LYS A 48 15.07 -1.33 -9.49
CA LYS A 48 15.02 -0.89 -8.11
C LYS A 48 16.28 -0.13 -7.74
N TRP A 49 16.18 0.71 -6.72
CA TRP A 49 17.34 1.22 -6.03
C TRP A 49 18.10 0.08 -5.36
N ASN A 50 19.40 0.11 -5.50
CA ASN A 50 20.29 -0.72 -4.70
C ASN A 50 20.76 0.09 -3.47
N THR A 51 21.64 -0.46 -2.66
CA THR A 51 22.21 0.28 -1.52
C THR A 51 22.88 1.56 -1.99
N ASP A 52 22.70 2.64 -1.23
CA ASP A 52 23.45 3.88 -1.43
C ASP A 52 24.89 3.67 -0.94
N PRO A 53 25.91 3.63 -1.82
CA PRO A 53 27.29 3.37 -1.40
C PRO A 53 27.84 4.46 -0.47
N TYR A 54 27.23 5.66 -0.45
CA TYR A 54 27.62 6.73 0.46
C TYR A 54 27.02 6.56 1.85
N LEU A 55 25.79 6.03 1.95
CA LEU A 55 25.12 5.73 3.21
C LEU A 55 25.42 4.31 3.70
N ASP A 56 25.68 3.37 2.79
CA ASP A 56 25.89 1.95 3.06
C ASP A 56 27.00 1.71 4.09
N SER A 57 28.11 2.41 3.94
CA SER A 57 29.23 2.31 4.89
C SER A 57 28.89 2.86 6.30
N LYS A 58 27.85 3.65 6.44
CA LYS A 58 27.49 4.37 7.66
C LYS A 58 26.24 3.85 8.34
N TYR A 59 25.27 3.31 7.57
CA TYR A 59 23.93 2.98 8.05
C TYR A 59 23.42 1.58 7.68
N SER A 60 24.08 0.87 6.78
CA SER A 60 23.68 -0.51 6.46
C SER A 60 23.81 -1.38 7.70
N LYS A 61 22.70 -1.86 8.18
CA LYS A 61 22.59 -2.89 9.22
C LYS A 61 21.79 -4.04 8.65
N ASP A 62 22.34 -5.23 8.72
CA ASP A 62 21.60 -6.49 8.57
C ASP A 62 20.99 -6.76 7.18
N GLY A 63 21.57 -6.21 6.08
CA GLY A 63 21.12 -6.49 4.72
C GLY A 63 19.86 -5.71 4.29
N SER A 64 19.43 -4.73 5.07
CA SER A 64 18.37 -3.81 4.64
C SER A 64 18.88 -2.86 3.56
N ILE A 65 18.01 -2.54 2.60
CA ILE A 65 18.27 -1.53 1.59
C ILE A 65 18.02 -0.16 2.20
N VAL A 66 19.01 0.73 2.11
CA VAL A 66 18.86 2.11 2.57
C VAL A 66 18.61 3.02 1.38
N ILE A 67 17.52 3.78 1.42
CA ILE A 67 17.17 4.78 0.42
C ILE A 67 17.10 6.13 1.10
N SER A 68 17.90 7.10 0.61
CA SER A 68 17.84 8.46 1.08
C SER A 68 16.72 9.23 0.37
N TYR A 69 16.10 10.16 1.08
CA TYR A 69 15.18 11.12 0.47
C TYR A 69 15.44 12.52 1.00
N SER A 70 15.03 13.52 0.22
CA SER A 70 15.08 14.91 0.62
C SER A 70 13.80 15.64 0.26
N ILE A 71 13.47 16.66 1.04
CA ILE A 71 12.33 17.54 0.80
C ILE A 71 12.91 18.92 0.50
N ALA A 72 12.72 19.38 -0.73
CA ALA A 72 13.33 20.62 -1.21
C ALA A 72 12.92 21.82 -0.35
N SER A 73 13.90 22.64 -0.04
CA SER A 73 13.72 23.96 0.56
C SER A 73 13.62 25.05 -0.51
N ASP A 74 13.24 26.26 -0.11
CA ASP A 74 13.26 27.44 -0.95
C ASP A 74 14.66 27.83 -1.47
N THR A 75 15.69 27.26 -0.86
CA THR A 75 17.10 27.48 -1.22
C THR A 75 17.69 26.33 -2.05
N ALA A 76 16.88 25.34 -2.42
CA ALA A 76 17.35 24.22 -3.22
C ALA A 76 17.90 24.70 -4.58
N LEU A 77 19.13 24.27 -4.89
CA LEU A 77 19.81 24.66 -6.12
C LEU A 77 19.62 23.57 -7.18
N TYR A 78 19.01 23.93 -8.29
CA TYR A 78 18.84 23.03 -9.44
C TYR A 78 19.69 23.51 -10.61
N SER A 79 20.16 22.57 -11.44
CA SER A 79 20.79 22.91 -12.70
C SER A 79 19.81 23.66 -13.60
N PRO A 80 20.22 24.73 -14.29
CA PRO A 80 19.42 25.26 -15.38
C PRO A 80 19.02 24.23 -16.44
N ASP A 81 19.82 23.20 -16.61
CA ASP A 81 19.56 22.10 -17.55
C ASP A 81 18.65 21.02 -16.98
N TYR A 82 18.36 21.06 -15.68
CA TYR A 82 17.57 20.05 -14.99
C TYR A 82 16.11 19.98 -15.46
N PHE A 83 15.54 21.13 -15.79
CA PHE A 83 14.19 21.26 -16.36
C PHE A 83 14.21 21.77 -17.80
N ALA A 84 15.35 21.71 -18.48
CA ALA A 84 15.43 22.11 -19.89
C ALA A 84 14.55 21.20 -20.75
N MET A 85 13.29 21.59 -20.88
CA MET A 85 12.52 21.28 -22.09
C MET A 85 13.32 21.77 -23.28
N GLU A 86 13.14 21.20 -24.47
CA GLU A 86 13.92 21.49 -25.70
C GLU A 86 14.05 22.99 -26.07
N ASP A 87 13.37 23.88 -25.36
CA ASP A 87 13.33 25.33 -25.63
C ASP A 87 14.03 26.23 -24.59
N ASN A 88 14.69 25.66 -23.57
CA ASN A 88 15.46 26.39 -22.51
C ASN A 88 14.67 27.50 -21.77
N SER A 89 13.34 27.45 -21.73
CA SER A 89 12.52 28.56 -21.24
C SER A 89 11.97 28.38 -19.83
N VAL A 90 12.15 27.23 -19.18
CA VAL A 90 11.51 26.97 -17.89
C VAL A 90 12.48 27.27 -16.74
N VAL A 91 12.23 28.37 -16.05
CA VAL A 91 12.87 28.68 -14.77
C VAL A 91 12.12 27.95 -13.66
N TYR A 92 12.83 27.17 -12.86
CA TYR A 92 12.26 26.50 -11.69
C TYR A 92 12.09 27.53 -10.56
N GLU A 93 10.87 27.60 -10.04
CA GLU A 93 10.56 28.38 -8.82
C GLU A 93 9.95 27.42 -7.77
N PRO A 94 10.75 26.90 -6.84
CA PRO A 94 10.27 25.98 -5.83
C PRO A 94 9.31 26.68 -4.86
N ILE A 95 8.22 26.00 -4.55
CA ILE A 95 7.34 26.37 -3.45
C ILE A 95 7.71 25.47 -2.27
N PRO A 96 8.06 26.01 -1.09
CA PRO A 96 8.42 25.18 0.05
C PRO A 96 7.21 24.39 0.58
N PHE A 97 7.43 23.16 0.99
CA PHE A 97 6.41 22.38 1.69
C PHE A 97 6.11 22.94 3.07
N ALA A 98 4.83 22.97 3.45
CA ALA A 98 4.43 23.24 4.82
C ALA A 98 4.95 22.15 5.78
N GLU A 99 5.19 22.49 7.04
CA GLU A 99 5.68 21.50 8.02
C GLU A 99 4.72 20.30 8.20
N THR A 100 3.41 20.53 8.08
CA THR A 100 2.42 19.45 8.09
C THR A 100 2.62 18.48 6.94
N GLN A 101 2.88 18.97 5.73
CA GLN A 101 3.16 18.14 4.56
C GLN A 101 4.44 17.32 4.72
N LYS A 102 5.48 17.92 5.31
CA LYS A 102 6.73 17.19 5.61
C LYS A 102 6.50 16.06 6.61
N VAL A 103 5.64 16.26 7.60
CA VAL A 103 5.22 15.20 8.53
C VAL A 103 4.50 14.08 7.79
N ASP A 104 3.60 14.42 6.87
CA ASP A 104 2.84 13.44 6.08
C ASP A 104 3.76 12.63 5.14
N ILE A 105 4.76 13.27 4.50
CA ILE A 105 5.78 12.59 3.68
C ILE A 105 6.58 11.58 4.52
N ARG A 106 7.01 11.99 5.72
CA ARG A 106 7.72 11.09 6.65
C ARG A 106 6.86 9.91 7.09
N ALA A 107 5.57 10.16 7.33
CA ALA A 107 4.61 9.12 7.68
C ALA A 107 4.41 8.12 6.53
N ALA A 108 4.36 8.59 5.27
CA ALA A 108 4.28 7.73 4.10
C ALA A 108 5.49 6.77 4.02
N PHE A 109 6.71 7.28 4.14
CA PHE A 109 7.90 6.43 4.15
C PHE A 109 7.93 5.43 5.31
N THR A 110 7.43 5.83 6.48
CA THR A 110 7.27 4.90 7.61
C THR A 110 6.36 3.74 7.21
N LYS A 111 5.23 4.03 6.53
CA LYS A 111 4.32 2.98 6.03
C LYS A 111 4.99 2.05 5.01
N PHE A 112 5.79 2.55 4.09
CA PHE A 112 6.54 1.71 3.16
C PHE A 112 7.54 0.79 3.88
N SER A 113 8.19 1.27 4.94
CA SER A 113 9.10 0.46 5.76
C SER A 113 8.39 -0.63 6.57
N GLU A 114 7.09 -0.49 6.84
CA GLU A 114 6.31 -1.51 7.56
C GLU A 114 6.26 -2.83 6.78
N PHE A 115 6.11 -2.77 5.46
CA PHE A 115 5.94 -3.97 4.64
C PHE A 115 7.12 -4.30 3.71
N THR A 116 8.08 -3.38 3.52
CA THR A 116 9.29 -3.62 2.71
C THR A 116 10.54 -3.65 3.57
N ASN A 117 11.59 -4.33 3.10
CA ASN A 117 12.90 -4.32 3.74
C ASN A 117 13.72 -3.07 3.34
N ILE A 118 13.07 -1.90 3.34
CA ILE A 118 13.70 -0.60 3.07
C ILE A 118 13.78 0.22 4.35
N SER A 119 14.94 0.84 4.58
CA SER A 119 15.13 1.87 5.58
C SER A 119 15.28 3.22 4.88
N PHE A 120 14.32 4.13 5.09
CA PHE A 120 14.37 5.46 4.52
C PHE A 120 15.09 6.44 5.44
N ILE A 121 15.98 7.28 4.86
CA ILE A 121 16.74 8.28 5.61
C ILE A 121 16.55 9.64 4.96
N GLU A 122 16.03 10.60 5.75
CA GLU A 122 15.93 11.99 5.31
C GLU A 122 17.32 12.65 5.33
N VAL A 123 17.69 13.27 4.22
CA VAL A 123 18.93 14.05 4.10
C VAL A 123 18.59 15.51 3.85
N ASN A 124 19.47 16.41 4.31
CA ASN A 124 19.27 17.84 4.14
C ASN A 124 20.00 18.32 2.88
N GLU A 125 19.28 18.86 1.92
CA GLU A 125 19.87 19.41 0.69
C GLU A 125 20.83 20.57 0.93
N ALA A 126 20.71 21.30 2.07
CA ALA A 126 21.66 22.35 2.44
C ALA A 126 23.10 21.84 2.64
N ASP A 127 23.28 20.56 2.88
CA ASP A 127 24.59 19.92 3.05
C ASP A 127 25.18 19.41 1.71
N ASN A 128 24.67 19.87 0.57
CA ASN A 128 25.00 19.41 -0.79
C ASN A 128 24.71 17.92 -1.02
N ASN A 129 23.75 17.35 -0.30
CA ASN A 129 23.30 15.99 -0.40
C ASN A 129 21.85 15.96 -0.87
N ALA A 130 21.61 15.71 -2.12
CA ALA A 130 20.26 15.39 -2.58
C ALA A 130 19.94 13.94 -2.22
N GLY A 131 18.71 13.69 -1.75
CA GLY A 131 18.22 12.32 -1.56
C GLY A 131 18.07 11.58 -2.89
N SER A 132 18.01 10.27 -2.85
CA SER A 132 17.69 9.43 -4.02
C SER A 132 16.27 9.67 -4.48
N ILE A 133 15.37 9.97 -3.55
CA ILE A 133 14.02 10.42 -3.81
C ILE A 133 13.94 11.88 -3.36
N ARG A 134 13.49 12.76 -4.25
CA ARG A 134 13.43 14.19 -3.97
C ARG A 134 12.01 14.70 -4.16
N PHE A 135 11.54 15.49 -3.19
CA PHE A 135 10.21 16.09 -3.22
C PHE A 135 10.31 17.59 -3.44
N PHE A 136 9.53 18.10 -4.39
CA PHE A 136 9.38 19.54 -4.59
C PHE A 136 8.04 19.90 -5.22
N ILE A 137 7.61 21.15 -5.00
CA ILE A 137 6.45 21.74 -5.66
C ILE A 137 6.98 22.75 -6.68
N ASN A 138 6.56 22.63 -7.95
CA ASN A 138 7.00 23.53 -9.00
C ASN A 138 5.88 24.52 -9.35
N SER A 139 6.13 25.82 -9.16
CA SER A 139 5.19 26.89 -9.46
C SER A 139 4.81 27.02 -10.94
N LEU A 140 5.64 26.50 -11.84
CA LEU A 140 5.47 26.62 -13.30
C LEU A 140 4.83 25.39 -13.95
N LEU A 141 4.61 24.31 -13.21
CA LEU A 141 3.86 23.17 -13.70
C LEU A 141 2.40 23.57 -13.94
N SER A 142 2.08 23.95 -15.19
CA SER A 142 0.73 24.31 -15.53
C SER A 142 -0.16 23.09 -15.71
N SER A 143 -1.47 23.25 -15.50
CA SER A 143 -2.51 22.27 -15.75
C SER A 143 -2.60 21.79 -17.22
N THR A 144 -1.78 22.35 -18.12
CA THR A 144 -1.74 22.06 -19.56
C THR A 144 -0.87 20.87 -19.94
N ILE A 145 0.03 20.44 -19.08
CA ILE A 145 0.78 19.19 -19.27
C ILE A 145 -0.13 18.08 -18.74
N GLY A 146 -0.64 17.24 -19.61
CA GLY A 146 -1.72 16.25 -19.39
C GLY A 146 -1.52 15.20 -18.26
N LEU A 147 -1.01 15.62 -17.13
CA LEU A 147 -0.80 14.84 -15.93
C LEU A 147 -2.11 14.80 -15.13
N LEU A 148 -2.77 13.68 -15.14
CA LEU A 148 -4.07 13.49 -14.49
C LEU A 148 -4.02 13.58 -12.95
N GLY A 149 -2.85 13.33 -12.34
CA GLY A 149 -2.71 13.21 -10.88
C GLY A 149 -2.23 14.46 -10.13
N GLY A 150 -1.77 15.50 -10.82
CA GLY A 150 -1.23 16.69 -10.11
C GLY A 150 0.20 16.54 -9.60
N ALA A 151 0.86 15.41 -9.82
CA ALA A 151 2.26 15.14 -9.50
C ALA A 151 2.89 14.22 -10.55
N VAL A 152 4.18 14.03 -10.50
CA VAL A 152 4.96 13.07 -11.30
C VAL A 152 6.04 12.48 -10.41
N GLY A 153 6.13 11.15 -10.36
CA GLY A 153 7.24 10.43 -9.76
C GLY A 153 8.10 9.77 -10.85
N ASP A 154 9.38 10.08 -10.87
CA ASP A 154 10.32 9.46 -11.80
C ASP A 154 10.89 8.16 -11.23
N GLN A 155 10.94 7.13 -12.08
CA GLN A 155 11.46 5.81 -11.71
C GLN A 155 12.98 5.79 -11.46
N PRO A 156 13.48 4.75 -10.77
CA PRO A 156 14.90 4.49 -10.68
C PRO A 156 15.55 4.39 -12.07
N ASP A 157 16.38 5.35 -12.43
CA ASP A 157 17.12 5.39 -13.69
C ASP A 157 18.47 6.07 -13.52
N LYS A 158 19.21 6.19 -14.63
CA LYS A 158 20.54 6.84 -14.70
C LYS A 158 20.45 8.34 -14.96
N ASN A 159 19.27 8.87 -15.18
CA ASN A 159 19.09 10.31 -15.43
C ASN A 159 19.10 11.08 -14.09
N PRO A 160 19.44 12.38 -14.10
CA PRO A 160 19.49 13.19 -12.88
C PRO A 160 18.14 13.41 -12.20
N GLN A 161 17.03 13.13 -12.87
CA GLN A 161 15.65 13.30 -12.37
C GLN A 161 15.09 12.01 -11.77
N ALA A 162 15.83 10.90 -11.89
CA ALA A 162 15.38 9.61 -11.37
C ALA A 162 15.09 9.69 -9.87
N GLY A 163 13.89 9.26 -9.49
CA GLY A 163 13.40 9.31 -8.12
C GLY A 163 12.80 10.66 -7.70
N ASP A 164 12.73 11.65 -8.59
CA ASP A 164 12.11 12.93 -8.28
C ASP A 164 10.60 12.85 -8.26
N ILE A 165 10.00 13.48 -7.26
CA ILE A 165 8.55 13.60 -7.10
C ILE A 165 8.18 15.07 -7.14
N ILE A 166 7.51 15.47 -8.23
CA ILE A 166 7.18 16.85 -8.53
C ILE A 166 5.68 17.08 -8.38
N PHE A 167 5.29 17.94 -7.45
CA PHE A 167 3.91 18.35 -7.27
C PHE A 167 3.58 19.65 -8.00
N ARG A 168 2.33 19.78 -8.43
CA ARG A 168 1.80 21.03 -8.98
C ARG A 168 1.57 22.08 -7.88
N PRO A 169 1.48 23.36 -8.24
CA PRO A 169 1.26 24.46 -7.28
C PRO A 169 0.00 24.32 -6.43
N GLU A 170 -1.05 23.68 -6.95
CA GLU A 170 -2.29 23.45 -6.21
C GLU A 170 -2.15 22.55 -4.98
N PHE A 171 -1.02 21.85 -4.88
CA PHE A 171 -0.69 21.03 -3.69
C PHE A 171 -0.01 21.84 -2.58
N ALA A 172 0.42 23.08 -2.84
CA ALA A 172 1.12 23.90 -1.85
C ALA A 172 0.31 24.09 -0.55
N ASP A 173 -1.01 24.19 -0.67
CA ASP A 173 -1.92 24.38 0.45
C ASP A 173 -2.69 23.12 0.87
N LYS A 174 -2.36 21.96 0.26
CA LYS A 174 -3.04 20.69 0.55
C LYS A 174 -2.31 19.93 1.66
N SER A 175 -3.06 19.41 2.61
CA SER A 175 -2.53 18.39 3.53
C SER A 175 -2.44 17.05 2.81
N PHE A 176 -1.35 16.32 3.01
CA PHE A 176 -1.21 14.93 2.60
C PHE A 176 -1.66 13.96 3.69
N ALA A 177 -2.33 14.45 4.75
CA ALA A 177 -2.74 13.62 5.86
C ALA A 177 -3.53 12.39 5.39
N GLN A 178 -3.29 11.28 6.04
CA GLN A 178 -4.13 10.08 5.90
C GLN A 178 -5.55 10.42 6.36
N GLY A 179 -6.53 9.96 5.62
CA GLY A 179 -7.92 10.13 6.00
C GLY A 179 -8.78 10.59 4.83
N LEU A 180 -10.05 10.71 5.14
CA LEU A 180 -11.05 11.16 4.18
C LEU A 180 -10.95 12.68 4.01
N VAL A 181 -10.75 13.12 2.79
CA VAL A 181 -10.69 14.53 2.44
C VAL A 181 -11.94 14.91 1.69
N GLU A 182 -12.74 15.82 2.27
CA GLU A 182 -13.95 16.33 1.66
C GLU A 182 -13.64 17.07 0.35
N GLY A 183 -14.35 16.73 -0.72
CA GLY A 183 -14.23 17.40 -2.01
C GLY A 183 -12.93 17.13 -2.77
N ALA A 184 -12.13 16.15 -2.36
CA ALA A 184 -10.87 15.78 -3.03
C ALA A 184 -11.06 15.04 -4.36
N GLY A 185 -12.30 14.81 -4.79
CA GLY A 185 -12.56 13.93 -5.95
C GLY A 185 -12.19 12.48 -5.66
N THR A 186 -11.76 11.75 -6.68
CA THR A 186 -11.47 10.30 -6.58
C THR A 186 -10.21 9.98 -5.78
N TYR A 187 -9.28 10.94 -5.61
CA TYR A 187 -7.98 10.71 -4.95
C TYR A 187 -7.76 11.67 -3.78
N SER A 188 -7.42 11.13 -2.61
CA SER A 188 -6.89 11.94 -1.53
C SER A 188 -5.47 12.41 -1.87
N PRO A 189 -5.02 13.58 -1.36
CA PRO A 189 -3.62 14.00 -1.54
C PRO A 189 -2.60 12.97 -1.02
N PHE A 190 -2.97 12.19 -0.01
CA PHE A 190 -2.12 11.10 0.49
C PHE A 190 -2.04 9.94 -0.51
N ALA A 191 -3.12 9.62 -1.22
CA ALA A 191 -3.08 8.61 -2.27
C ALA A 191 -2.17 9.03 -3.43
N VAL A 192 -2.22 10.30 -3.83
CA VAL A 192 -1.28 10.85 -4.82
C VAL A 192 0.16 10.74 -4.32
N LEU A 193 0.44 11.15 -3.08
CA LEU A 193 1.76 11.02 -2.48
C LEU A 193 2.25 9.55 -2.50
N THR A 194 1.40 8.60 -2.10
CA THR A 194 1.74 7.17 -2.09
C THR A 194 1.99 6.65 -3.50
N HIS A 195 1.17 7.07 -4.47
CA HIS A 195 1.32 6.71 -5.88
C HIS A 195 2.67 7.16 -6.44
N GLU A 196 3.03 8.43 -6.26
CA GLU A 196 4.29 8.97 -6.79
C GLU A 196 5.53 8.36 -6.09
N ILE A 197 5.44 8.07 -4.78
CA ILE A 197 6.51 7.34 -4.10
C ILE A 197 6.70 5.95 -4.72
N GLN A 198 5.63 5.29 -5.13
CA GLN A 198 5.73 3.96 -5.76
C GLN A 198 6.40 4.04 -7.14
N HIS A 199 6.14 5.09 -7.93
CA HIS A 199 6.93 5.35 -9.16
C HIS A 199 8.41 5.50 -8.83
N ALA A 200 8.74 6.35 -7.87
CA ALA A 200 10.11 6.54 -7.43
C ALA A 200 10.77 5.26 -6.87
N LEU A 201 9.98 4.27 -6.47
CA LEU A 201 10.45 2.95 -6.05
C LEU A 201 10.45 1.90 -7.17
N GLY A 202 10.07 2.25 -8.39
CA GLY A 202 10.18 1.38 -9.57
C GLY A 202 8.89 0.68 -9.99
N ILE A 203 7.73 1.15 -9.54
CA ILE A 203 6.42 0.63 -9.97
C ILE A 203 5.80 1.56 -11.01
N GLU A 204 5.13 0.97 -12.00
CA GLU A 204 4.44 1.67 -13.09
C GLU A 204 2.93 1.46 -13.04
N HIS A 205 2.22 2.21 -13.90
CA HIS A 205 0.79 1.99 -14.09
C HIS A 205 0.52 0.62 -14.71
N PRO A 206 -0.43 -0.16 -14.20
CA PRO A 206 -0.84 -1.38 -14.87
C PRO A 206 -1.52 -1.05 -16.19
N GLY A 207 -1.07 -1.64 -17.28
CA GLY A 207 -1.64 -1.42 -18.62
C GLY A 207 -0.85 -0.49 -19.54
N ASP A 208 0.16 0.23 -19.05
CA ASP A 208 1.11 0.95 -19.90
C ASP A 208 2.04 -0.01 -20.66
N HIS A 209 1.94 -1.29 -20.36
CA HIS A 209 2.77 -2.35 -20.94
C HIS A 209 2.11 -3.05 -22.10
N ARG A 210 2.88 -3.25 -23.17
CA ARG A 210 2.42 -3.85 -24.41
C ARG A 210 2.43 -5.38 -24.40
N THR A 211 3.11 -6.01 -23.44
CA THR A 211 3.40 -7.45 -23.45
C THR A 211 2.70 -8.24 -22.35
N ILE A 212 2.34 -7.60 -21.24
CA ILE A 212 1.65 -8.26 -20.13
C ILE A 212 0.31 -7.56 -19.90
N SER A 213 -0.79 -8.25 -20.15
CA SER A 213 -2.12 -7.72 -19.85
C SER A 213 -2.48 -7.99 -18.40
N PHE A 214 -2.69 -6.94 -17.65
CA PHE A 214 -3.36 -7.03 -16.36
C PHE A 214 -4.79 -7.57 -16.58
N PRO A 215 -5.28 -8.52 -15.78
CA PRO A 215 -6.67 -8.95 -15.90
C PRO A 215 -7.61 -7.76 -15.76
N GLU A 216 -8.48 -7.53 -16.76
CA GLU A 216 -9.38 -6.36 -16.77
C GLU A 216 -10.21 -6.25 -15.48
N GLU A 217 -10.62 -7.39 -14.89
CA GLU A 217 -11.33 -7.42 -13.62
C GLU A 217 -10.49 -7.01 -12.40
N LYS A 218 -9.19 -6.77 -12.58
CA LYS A 218 -8.27 -6.41 -11.50
C LYS A 218 -7.61 -5.04 -11.70
N ILE A 219 -7.96 -4.34 -12.78
CA ILE A 219 -7.55 -2.94 -13.02
C ILE A 219 -8.44 -2.02 -12.15
N PHE A 220 -8.40 -2.19 -10.83
CA PHE A 220 -9.19 -1.36 -9.92
C PHE A 220 -8.31 -0.86 -8.79
N THR A 221 -8.57 0.35 -8.33
CA THR A 221 -7.85 0.99 -7.20
C THR A 221 -7.85 0.15 -5.92
N LYS A 222 -8.77 -0.78 -5.77
CA LYS A 222 -8.76 -1.74 -4.65
C LYS A 222 -7.57 -2.71 -4.69
N TYR A 223 -6.95 -2.94 -5.84
CA TYR A 223 -5.81 -3.86 -5.98
C TYR A 223 -4.47 -3.14 -6.04
N THR A 224 -4.44 -1.95 -6.59
CA THR A 224 -3.24 -1.12 -6.74
C THR A 224 -3.61 0.37 -6.80
N VAL A 225 -2.85 1.21 -6.12
CA VAL A 225 -2.99 2.67 -6.23
C VAL A 225 -2.41 3.19 -7.56
N MET A 226 -1.70 2.34 -8.31
CA MET A 226 -1.08 2.70 -9.59
C MET A 226 -2.05 2.73 -10.75
N THR A 227 -3.33 2.42 -10.56
CA THR A 227 -4.34 2.56 -11.61
C THR A 227 -4.64 4.03 -11.84
N GLY A 228 -4.30 4.55 -13.03
CA GLY A 228 -4.71 5.89 -13.50
C GLY A 228 -6.16 5.94 -13.98
N ILE A 229 -6.97 4.92 -13.75
CA ILE A 229 -8.34 4.84 -14.26
C ILE A 229 -9.27 5.53 -13.27
N GLU A 230 -9.67 6.73 -13.65
CA GLU A 230 -10.82 7.40 -13.04
C GLU A 230 -12.06 6.50 -13.17
N GLY A 231 -12.65 6.11 -12.07
CA GLY A 231 -14.00 5.52 -12.10
C GLY A 231 -14.30 4.39 -11.15
N ASP A 232 -13.33 3.67 -10.62
CA ASP A 232 -13.58 2.48 -9.79
C ASP A 232 -13.20 2.58 -8.31
N ALA A 233 -12.52 3.63 -7.88
CA ALA A 233 -12.60 4.03 -6.50
C ALA A 233 -14.03 4.53 -6.28
N GLN A 234 -14.91 3.66 -5.76
CA GLN A 234 -16.25 4.11 -5.39
C GLN A 234 -16.06 5.22 -4.36
N PRO A 235 -16.32 6.50 -4.74
CA PRO A 235 -16.17 7.59 -3.79
C PRO A 235 -17.15 7.34 -2.64
N TYR A 236 -16.68 7.56 -1.42
CA TYR A 236 -17.60 7.57 -0.31
C TYR A 236 -18.55 8.71 -0.45
N ARG A 237 -19.83 8.43 -0.22
CA ARG A 237 -20.83 9.46 -0.13
C ARG A 237 -21.40 9.46 1.28
N LYS A 238 -21.22 10.58 1.95
CA LYS A 238 -21.91 10.90 3.19
C LYS A 238 -22.64 12.21 2.98
N ASP A 239 -23.95 12.23 3.24
CA ASP A 239 -24.78 13.44 3.10
C ASP A 239 -24.69 14.10 1.70
N GLY A 240 -24.44 13.30 0.66
CA GLY A 240 -24.25 13.77 -0.72
C GLY A 240 -22.87 14.32 -1.05
N ILE A 241 -21.94 14.30 -0.11
CA ILE A 241 -20.53 14.71 -0.29
C ILE A 241 -19.68 13.48 -0.62
N GLU A 242 -18.84 13.61 -1.65
CA GLU A 242 -17.86 12.59 -2.03
C GLU A 242 -16.55 12.81 -1.27
N TYR A 243 -15.96 11.70 -0.81
CA TYR A 243 -14.67 11.70 -0.12
C TYR A 243 -13.68 10.82 -0.87
N GLY A 244 -12.45 11.28 -1.06
CA GLY A 244 -11.37 10.48 -1.62
C GLY A 244 -10.88 9.39 -0.65
N VAL A 245 -10.57 8.22 -1.16
CA VAL A 245 -10.64 7.00 -0.35
C VAL A 245 -9.37 6.19 -0.20
N VAL A 246 -8.53 6.12 -1.18
CA VAL A 246 -7.34 5.26 -1.10
C VAL A 246 -6.30 5.90 -0.21
N GLN A 247 -5.85 5.18 0.82
CA GLN A 247 -5.01 5.72 1.88
C GLN A 247 -3.63 5.07 1.98
N ALA A 248 -3.37 3.98 1.24
CA ALA A 248 -2.13 3.22 1.36
C ALA A 248 -1.89 2.33 0.15
N SER A 249 -0.71 1.72 0.08
CA SER A 249 -0.41 0.65 -0.88
C SER A 249 -1.39 -0.52 -0.72
N MET A 250 -1.87 -1.02 -1.86
CA MET A 250 -2.86 -2.10 -1.91
C MET A 250 -2.14 -3.46 -2.08
N VAL A 251 -2.89 -4.56 -2.14
CA VAL A 251 -2.29 -5.90 -2.10
C VAL A 251 -1.27 -6.16 -3.21
N TYR A 252 -1.48 -5.61 -4.41
CA TYR A 252 -0.53 -5.82 -5.52
C TYR A 252 0.67 -4.90 -5.42
N ASP A 253 0.48 -3.67 -4.94
CA ASP A 253 1.58 -2.74 -4.69
C ASP A 253 2.56 -3.32 -3.67
N ILE A 254 2.01 -3.84 -2.56
CA ILE A 254 2.81 -4.48 -1.50
C ILE A 254 3.57 -5.67 -2.08
N ALA A 255 2.89 -6.54 -2.84
CA ALA A 255 3.53 -7.71 -3.45
C ALA A 255 4.65 -7.32 -4.42
N ALA A 256 4.43 -6.31 -5.26
CA ALA A 256 5.44 -5.82 -6.20
C ALA A 256 6.65 -5.19 -5.47
N LEU A 257 6.39 -4.35 -4.47
CA LEU A 257 7.46 -3.74 -3.68
C LEU A 257 8.24 -4.77 -2.86
N GLN A 258 7.56 -5.77 -2.30
CA GLN A 258 8.23 -6.88 -1.61
C GLN A 258 9.05 -7.75 -2.58
N TYR A 259 8.60 -7.91 -3.82
CA TYR A 259 9.38 -8.59 -4.85
C TYR A 259 10.68 -7.81 -5.17
N LEU A 260 10.60 -6.49 -5.28
CA LEU A 260 11.75 -5.62 -5.56
C LEU A 260 12.75 -5.56 -4.39
N TYR A 261 12.25 -5.37 -3.18
CA TYR A 261 13.05 -4.95 -2.03
C TYR A 261 13.09 -5.95 -0.88
N GLY A 262 12.31 -7.02 -0.97
CA GLY A 262 12.09 -7.97 0.12
C GLY A 262 11.03 -7.49 1.11
N ALA A 263 10.43 -8.43 1.82
CA ALA A 263 9.44 -8.14 2.85
C ALA A 263 10.10 -7.79 4.18
N ASN A 264 9.49 -6.90 4.95
CA ASN A 264 9.90 -6.64 6.33
C ASN A 264 9.36 -7.74 7.25
N MET A 265 10.18 -8.75 7.50
CA MET A 265 9.83 -9.90 8.34
C MET A 265 9.89 -9.61 9.84
N SER A 266 10.13 -8.37 10.25
CA SER A 266 10.11 -7.94 11.66
C SER A 266 8.85 -7.16 12.04
N HIS A 267 8.07 -6.70 11.06
CA HIS A 267 6.86 -5.94 11.32
C HIS A 267 5.73 -6.86 11.76
N ASN A 268 5.12 -6.56 12.90
CA ASN A 268 4.02 -7.34 13.48
C ASN A 268 4.31 -8.86 13.57
N SER A 269 5.56 -9.25 13.86
CA SER A 269 5.97 -10.66 13.90
C SER A 269 5.58 -11.41 15.18
N GLY A 270 4.74 -10.82 16.02
CA GLY A 270 4.19 -11.41 17.24
C GLY A 270 2.68 -11.50 17.16
N ASN A 271 2.03 -12.02 18.17
CA ASN A 271 0.56 -12.13 18.19
C ASN A 271 -0.09 -10.74 18.26
N ASN A 272 -0.78 -10.36 17.21
CA ASN A 272 -1.39 -9.05 17.06
C ASN A 272 -2.93 -9.14 17.03
N THR A 273 -3.58 -8.10 17.50
CA THR A 273 -5.04 -7.93 17.33
C THR A 273 -5.30 -6.64 16.59
N TYR A 274 -5.88 -6.76 15.41
CA TYR A 274 -6.29 -5.65 14.57
C TYR A 274 -7.70 -5.23 14.95
N PHE A 275 -7.81 -4.15 15.69
CA PHE A 275 -9.04 -3.64 16.24
C PHE A 275 -9.40 -2.29 15.62
N TYR A 276 -10.62 -2.16 15.09
CA TYR A 276 -11.09 -1.00 14.37
C TYR A 276 -12.26 -0.32 15.10
N LYS A 277 -12.53 0.94 14.71
CA LYS A 277 -13.66 1.70 15.23
C LYS A 277 -14.80 1.71 14.21
N PRO A 278 -16.03 1.35 14.62
CA PRO A 278 -17.15 1.22 13.71
C PRO A 278 -17.65 2.54 13.12
N ASP A 279 -17.25 3.67 13.69
CA ASP A 279 -17.60 5.02 13.24
C ASP A 279 -16.50 5.71 12.41
N THR A 280 -15.37 5.04 12.23
CA THR A 280 -14.18 5.59 11.55
C THR A 280 -13.84 4.73 10.33
N PRO A 281 -14.38 5.06 9.15
CA PRO A 281 -14.12 4.32 7.92
C PRO A 281 -12.63 4.34 7.52
N PHE A 282 -12.17 3.24 6.94
CA PHE A 282 -10.80 3.06 6.47
C PHE A 282 -10.76 2.24 5.17
N ILE A 283 -9.68 2.38 4.42
CA ILE A 283 -9.21 1.40 3.42
C ILE A 283 -7.75 1.15 3.70
N GLU A 284 -7.40 -0.10 3.93
CA GLU A 284 -6.01 -0.48 4.14
C GLU A 284 -5.74 -1.92 3.72
N THR A 285 -4.46 -2.23 3.61
CA THR A 285 -3.97 -3.60 3.46
C THR A 285 -3.04 -3.91 4.63
N ILE A 286 -3.33 -5.00 5.33
CA ILE A 286 -2.50 -5.50 6.43
C ILE A 286 -1.32 -6.26 5.85
N TRP A 287 -0.10 -5.90 6.27
CA TRP A 287 1.07 -6.74 6.24
C TRP A 287 1.41 -7.20 7.64
N ASP A 288 1.46 -8.49 7.82
CA ASP A 288 1.86 -9.16 9.05
C ASP A 288 2.93 -10.20 8.74
N ALA A 289 4.04 -10.16 9.47
CA ALA A 289 5.18 -11.04 9.22
C ALA A 289 5.09 -12.38 9.95
N GLY A 290 4.09 -12.54 10.80
CA GLY A 290 3.78 -13.79 11.48
C GLY A 290 3.47 -13.63 12.96
N GLY A 291 2.85 -14.62 13.47
CA GLY A 291 2.33 -14.67 14.83
C GLY A 291 1.15 -15.62 14.90
N THR A 292 0.23 -15.33 15.78
CA THR A 292 -1.14 -15.84 15.77
C THR A 292 -2.04 -14.64 15.98
N ASP A 293 -2.67 -14.21 14.92
CA ASP A 293 -3.20 -12.86 14.78
C ASP A 293 -4.73 -12.88 14.65
N THR A 294 -5.37 -11.77 14.99
CA THR A 294 -6.83 -11.70 15.05
C THR A 294 -7.34 -10.42 14.41
N LEU A 295 -8.29 -10.54 13.48
CA LEU A 295 -9.16 -9.44 13.08
C LEU A 295 -10.34 -9.37 14.04
N ASP A 296 -10.48 -8.25 14.77
CA ASP A 296 -11.53 -8.08 15.78
C ASP A 296 -12.50 -6.97 15.39
N PHE A 297 -13.71 -7.38 14.98
CA PHE A 297 -14.84 -6.51 14.66
C PHE A 297 -16.01 -6.68 15.66
N SER A 298 -15.74 -7.22 16.84
CA SER A 298 -16.78 -7.51 17.86
C SER A 298 -17.58 -6.29 18.31
N ASN A 299 -17.09 -5.10 18.05
CA ASN A 299 -17.74 -3.82 18.37
C ASN A 299 -18.56 -3.24 17.21
N PHE A 300 -18.64 -3.91 16.04
CA PHE A 300 -19.43 -3.48 14.89
C PHE A 300 -20.89 -4.01 14.99
N SER A 301 -21.85 -3.24 14.49
CA SER A 301 -23.25 -3.62 14.54
C SER A 301 -23.84 -3.98 13.17
N LYS A 302 -23.17 -3.63 12.08
CA LYS A 302 -23.60 -3.96 10.72
C LYS A 302 -22.90 -5.21 10.21
N ALA A 303 -23.59 -5.89 9.30
CA ALA A 303 -23.08 -7.07 8.63
C ALA A 303 -21.76 -6.80 7.89
N SER A 304 -20.82 -7.71 8.00
CA SER A 304 -19.51 -7.68 7.35
C SER A 304 -19.26 -8.96 6.54
N THR A 305 -18.43 -8.87 5.53
CA THR A 305 -17.83 -10.02 4.86
C THR A 305 -16.34 -10.00 5.14
N ILE A 306 -15.87 -10.99 5.89
CA ILE A 306 -14.49 -11.09 6.38
C ILE A 306 -13.81 -12.26 5.67
N SER A 307 -12.66 -12.04 5.05
CA SER A 307 -11.81 -13.09 4.49
C SER A 307 -10.44 -13.03 5.15
N LEU A 308 -9.94 -14.18 5.60
CA LEU A 308 -8.58 -14.34 6.12
C LEU A 308 -7.59 -14.82 5.04
N ILE A 309 -8.01 -14.89 3.79
CA ILE A 309 -7.18 -15.35 2.67
C ILE A 309 -6.26 -14.21 2.20
N GLY A 310 -4.94 -14.45 2.23
CA GLY A 310 -3.97 -13.48 1.70
C GLY A 310 -4.20 -13.14 0.23
N GLY A 311 -4.14 -11.87 -0.11
CA GLY A 311 -4.47 -11.34 -1.44
C GLY A 311 -5.96 -11.04 -1.65
N GLU A 312 -6.84 -11.38 -0.71
CA GLU A 312 -8.26 -11.09 -0.76
C GLU A 312 -8.66 -9.88 0.08
N TYR A 313 -9.89 -9.46 -0.10
CA TYR A 313 -10.48 -8.30 0.57
C TYR A 313 -11.70 -8.67 1.37
N SER A 314 -11.79 -8.06 2.54
CA SER A 314 -12.99 -7.99 3.38
C SER A 314 -13.80 -6.74 3.06
N THR A 315 -15.11 -6.84 3.29
CA THR A 315 -16.04 -5.70 3.30
C THR A 315 -16.55 -5.53 4.72
N ILE A 316 -16.03 -4.55 5.42
CA ILE A 316 -16.41 -4.26 6.80
C ILE A 316 -17.52 -3.23 6.82
N GLY A 317 -18.64 -3.57 7.46
CA GLY A 317 -19.83 -2.72 7.58
C GLY A 317 -19.69 -1.72 8.71
N PHE A 318 -19.53 -0.43 8.40
CA PHE A 318 -19.44 0.62 9.41
C PHE A 318 -20.79 1.03 9.96
N ASP A 319 -20.86 1.44 11.23
CA ASP A 319 -22.07 1.88 11.92
C ASP A 319 -22.54 3.30 11.54
N VAL A 320 -21.91 3.87 10.52
CA VAL A 320 -22.29 5.14 9.89
C VAL A 320 -22.93 4.90 8.53
N ASP A 321 -23.63 5.89 7.97
CA ASP A 321 -24.30 5.81 6.65
C ASP A 321 -23.29 5.87 5.50
N TRP A 322 -22.39 4.91 5.49
CA TRP A 322 -21.34 4.77 4.49
C TRP A 322 -21.41 3.37 3.88
N SER A 323 -21.56 3.31 2.60
CA SER A 323 -21.47 2.04 1.87
C SER A 323 -20.05 1.90 1.31
N MET A 324 -19.31 0.95 1.85
CA MET A 324 -17.97 0.59 1.40
C MET A 324 -17.93 -0.90 1.05
N SER A 325 -17.12 -1.25 0.08
CA SER A 325 -16.79 -2.64 -0.21
C SER A 325 -15.29 -2.78 -0.40
N ASN A 326 -14.76 -3.95 -0.06
CA ASN A 326 -13.33 -4.26 -0.24
C ASN A 326 -12.41 -3.23 0.46
N ASN A 327 -12.71 -2.90 1.69
CA ASN A 327 -12.04 -1.85 2.44
C ASN A 327 -10.92 -2.35 3.37
N LEU A 328 -10.76 -3.67 3.50
CA LEU A 328 -9.64 -4.27 4.22
C LEU A 328 -9.05 -5.41 3.41
N GLY A 329 -7.79 -5.28 2.98
CA GLY A 329 -7.02 -6.33 2.33
C GLY A 329 -6.07 -7.01 3.31
N ILE A 330 -5.74 -8.28 3.04
CA ILE A 330 -4.60 -8.96 3.64
C ILE A 330 -3.56 -9.12 2.52
N ALA A 331 -2.34 -8.66 2.75
CA ALA A 331 -1.28 -8.76 1.76
C ALA A 331 -0.98 -10.24 1.42
N PHE A 332 -0.49 -10.49 0.21
CA PHE A 332 -0.01 -11.82 -0.15
C PHE A 332 1.10 -12.28 0.82
N ASN A 333 1.09 -13.55 1.18
CA ASN A 333 2.00 -14.17 2.13
C ASN A 333 1.91 -13.67 3.58
N ALA A 334 1.00 -12.76 3.91
CA ALA A 334 0.59 -12.53 5.28
C ALA A 334 -0.46 -13.57 5.70
N THR A 335 -0.44 -13.98 6.94
CA THR A 335 -1.42 -14.92 7.49
C THR A 335 -2.01 -14.31 8.75
N ILE A 336 -3.32 -14.25 8.80
CA ILE A 336 -4.10 -13.89 10.00
C ILE A 336 -4.96 -15.09 10.34
N GLU A 337 -4.81 -15.64 11.52
CA GLU A 337 -5.42 -16.94 11.86
C GLU A 337 -6.85 -16.80 12.38
N ASN A 338 -7.21 -15.69 13.00
CA ASN A 338 -8.46 -15.59 13.72
C ASN A 338 -9.30 -14.39 13.28
N ALA A 339 -10.61 -14.55 13.40
CA ALA A 339 -11.55 -13.44 13.16
C ALA A 339 -12.70 -13.47 14.15
N SER A 340 -13.18 -12.28 14.51
CA SER A 340 -14.41 -12.07 15.26
C SER A 340 -15.28 -11.09 14.49
N GLY A 341 -16.47 -11.53 14.11
CA GLY A 341 -17.53 -10.69 13.55
C GLY A 341 -18.14 -9.76 14.60
N GLY A 342 -19.23 -9.12 14.27
CA GLY A 342 -19.89 -8.14 15.10
C GLY A 342 -21.27 -8.57 15.64
N ALA A 343 -22.22 -7.65 15.61
CA ALA A 343 -23.61 -7.93 15.95
C ALA A 343 -24.51 -8.02 14.72
N GLY A 344 -23.98 -7.85 13.53
CA GLY A 344 -24.67 -8.03 12.27
C GLY A 344 -24.53 -9.46 11.75
N SER A 345 -25.36 -9.83 10.77
CA SER A 345 -25.21 -11.15 10.11
C SER A 345 -23.98 -11.15 9.22
N ASP A 346 -22.91 -11.76 9.70
CA ASP A 346 -21.58 -11.74 9.09
C ASP A 346 -21.32 -12.96 8.20
N ASN A 347 -20.46 -12.79 7.22
CA ASN A 347 -19.92 -13.86 6.40
C ASN A 347 -18.41 -13.95 6.63
N ILE A 348 -17.94 -14.98 7.33
CA ILE A 348 -16.54 -15.14 7.73
C ILE A 348 -15.93 -16.32 7.01
N THR A 349 -14.85 -16.10 6.32
CA THR A 349 -14.08 -17.13 5.63
C THR A 349 -12.67 -17.21 6.21
N GLY A 350 -12.31 -18.37 6.72
CA GLY A 350 -10.97 -18.70 7.22
C GLY A 350 -9.94 -18.89 6.10
N ASN A 351 -8.82 -19.43 6.47
CA ASN A 351 -7.72 -19.76 5.55
C ASN A 351 -7.20 -21.20 5.82
N PRO A 352 -6.16 -21.69 5.12
CA PRO A 352 -5.65 -23.04 5.34
C PRO A 352 -4.97 -23.30 6.72
N SER A 353 -4.86 -22.34 7.60
CA SER A 353 -4.37 -22.53 8.98
C SER A 353 -5.50 -22.98 9.89
N GLY A 354 -5.18 -23.53 11.06
CA GLY A 354 -6.20 -23.73 12.11
C GLY A 354 -6.69 -22.38 12.66
N ASN A 355 -7.95 -22.06 12.40
CA ASN A 355 -8.55 -20.77 12.70
C ASN A 355 -9.42 -20.81 13.96
N ILE A 356 -9.59 -19.66 14.63
CA ILE A 356 -10.65 -19.42 15.60
C ILE A 356 -11.57 -18.34 15.02
N LEU A 357 -12.78 -18.74 14.63
CA LEU A 357 -13.74 -17.87 13.98
C LEU A 357 -14.97 -17.71 14.85
N LYS A 358 -15.39 -16.47 15.07
CA LYS A 358 -16.57 -16.12 15.89
C LYS A 358 -17.53 -15.22 15.13
N GLY A 359 -18.82 -15.63 15.07
CA GLY A 359 -19.89 -14.80 14.52
C GLY A 359 -20.28 -13.69 15.48
N ASN A 360 -20.41 -14.01 16.76
CA ASN A 360 -20.97 -13.28 17.88
C ASN A 360 -22.52 -13.19 17.80
N ALA A 361 -23.10 -12.13 17.30
CA ALA A 361 -24.56 -11.99 17.26
C ALA A 361 -25.04 -11.72 15.85
N GLY A 362 -26.16 -12.30 15.48
CA GLY A 362 -26.69 -12.22 14.09
C GLY A 362 -26.81 -13.62 13.51
N ASP A 363 -27.46 -13.75 12.38
CA ASP A 363 -27.50 -15.02 11.65
C ASP A 363 -26.26 -15.08 10.74
N ASP A 364 -25.20 -15.77 11.18
CA ASP A 364 -23.88 -15.75 10.57
C ASP A 364 -23.61 -16.91 9.63
N THR A 365 -22.69 -16.74 8.70
CA THR A 365 -22.16 -17.81 7.87
C THR A 365 -20.64 -17.88 8.06
N ILE A 366 -20.16 -18.97 8.63
CA ILE A 366 -18.76 -19.19 8.95
C ILE A 366 -18.23 -20.40 8.20
N ASN A 367 -17.11 -20.21 7.51
CA ASN A 367 -16.43 -21.27 6.74
C ASN A 367 -14.98 -21.36 7.18
N GLY A 368 -14.56 -22.49 7.80
CA GLY A 368 -13.22 -22.72 8.32
C GLY A 368 -12.18 -22.88 7.21
N LYS A 369 -12.52 -23.53 6.11
CA LYS A 369 -11.64 -23.97 5.03
C LYS A 369 -10.83 -25.21 5.41
N GLU A 370 -9.52 -25.20 5.06
CA GLU A 370 -8.62 -26.24 5.49
C GLU A 370 -8.10 -25.91 6.90
N GLY A 371 -7.70 -26.90 7.65
CA GLY A 371 -7.12 -26.66 8.98
C GLY A 371 -7.90 -27.38 10.07
N ASN A 372 -7.48 -27.24 11.32
CA ASN A 372 -8.27 -27.72 12.47
C ASN A 372 -8.88 -26.52 13.18
N ASP A 373 -10.11 -26.22 12.88
CA ASP A 373 -10.75 -24.96 13.20
C ASP A 373 -11.61 -25.01 14.45
N GLN A 374 -11.80 -23.85 15.07
CA GLN A 374 -12.79 -23.62 16.10
C GLN A 374 -13.80 -22.60 15.59
N LEU A 375 -15.03 -23.04 15.35
CA LEU A 375 -16.11 -22.22 14.84
C LEU A 375 -17.13 -21.98 15.93
N HIS A 376 -17.41 -20.70 16.21
CA HIS A 376 -18.41 -20.24 17.16
C HIS A 376 -19.45 -19.43 16.42
N GLY A 377 -20.71 -19.92 16.35
CA GLY A 377 -21.83 -19.13 15.85
C GLY A 377 -22.21 -18.04 16.86
N ASP A 378 -22.12 -18.41 18.13
CA ASP A 378 -22.57 -17.65 19.29
C ASP A 378 -24.09 -17.42 19.26
N GLY A 379 -24.63 -16.29 18.85
CA GLY A 379 -26.06 -16.02 18.98
C GLY A 379 -26.77 -15.67 17.70
N GLY A 380 -27.64 -16.55 17.21
CA GLY A 380 -28.36 -16.42 15.95
C GLY A 380 -28.71 -17.77 15.37
N ASN A 381 -29.18 -17.83 14.12
CA ASN A 381 -29.35 -19.09 13.41
C ASN A 381 -28.26 -19.20 12.34
N ASP A 382 -27.21 -19.89 12.70
CA ASP A 382 -25.93 -19.81 11.99
C ASP A 382 -25.73 -20.96 10.98
N PHE A 383 -24.91 -20.69 9.96
CA PHE A 383 -24.39 -21.69 9.03
C PHE A 383 -22.89 -21.88 9.31
N LEU A 384 -22.51 -23.05 9.85
CA LEU A 384 -21.16 -23.33 10.28
C LEU A 384 -20.59 -24.49 9.44
N TYR A 385 -19.55 -24.19 8.66
CA TYR A 385 -18.86 -25.14 7.79
C TYR A 385 -17.42 -25.31 8.25
N GLY A 386 -17.05 -26.51 8.72
CA GLY A 386 -15.66 -26.85 9.07
C GLY A 386 -14.78 -27.00 7.82
N ASP A 387 -15.34 -27.57 6.78
CA ASP A 387 -14.70 -27.97 5.51
C ASP A 387 -13.64 -29.06 5.69
N GLY A 388 -12.36 -28.75 5.85
CA GLY A 388 -11.32 -29.77 5.85
C GLY A 388 -10.39 -29.73 7.04
N GLY A 389 -10.36 -30.80 7.82
CA GLY A 389 -9.57 -30.90 9.05
C GLY A 389 -10.34 -31.57 10.18
N ASN A 390 -9.83 -31.50 11.40
CA ASN A 390 -10.55 -31.99 12.56
C ASN A 390 -11.08 -30.80 13.36
N ASP A 391 -12.31 -30.44 13.12
CA ASP A 391 -12.89 -29.18 13.58
C ASP A 391 -13.63 -29.30 14.89
N THR A 392 -13.68 -28.21 15.63
CA THR A 392 -14.55 -28.07 16.80
C THR A 392 -15.56 -26.97 16.54
N ILE A 393 -16.84 -27.34 16.44
CA ILE A 393 -17.92 -26.43 16.12
C ILE A 393 -18.82 -26.27 17.33
N PHE A 394 -19.02 -25.04 17.77
CA PHE A 394 -19.86 -24.65 18.89
C PHE A 394 -21.20 -24.16 18.35
N ALA A 395 -22.24 -24.94 18.61
CA ALA A 395 -23.61 -24.61 18.32
C ALA A 395 -24.24 -24.00 19.57
N ASP A 396 -24.06 -22.70 19.75
CA ASP A 396 -24.39 -22.04 20.98
C ASP A 396 -25.88 -21.58 20.98
N GLY A 397 -26.20 -20.38 20.57
CA GLY A 397 -27.54 -19.83 20.71
C GLY A 397 -28.37 -19.78 19.42
N GLY A 398 -29.42 -20.57 19.30
CA GLY A 398 -30.33 -20.51 18.14
C GLY A 398 -30.62 -21.84 17.46
N SER A 399 -30.88 -21.80 16.15
CA SER A 399 -31.12 -23.01 15.34
C SER A 399 -30.09 -23.08 14.22
N ASP A 400 -28.99 -23.74 14.51
CA ASP A 400 -27.81 -23.71 13.62
C ASP A 400 -27.83 -24.85 12.59
N THR A 401 -27.25 -24.58 11.45
CA THR A 401 -26.97 -25.54 10.41
C THR A 401 -25.48 -25.82 10.39
N ILE A 402 -25.08 -27.07 10.68
CA ILE A 402 -23.69 -27.45 10.86
C ILE A 402 -23.29 -28.51 9.85
N GLN A 403 -22.14 -28.30 9.23
CA GLN A 403 -21.47 -29.29 8.39
C GLN A 403 -19.99 -29.35 8.82
N GLY A 404 -19.57 -30.46 9.46
CA GLY A 404 -18.16 -30.65 9.84
C GLY A 404 -17.24 -30.69 8.63
N GLY A 405 -17.54 -31.51 7.66
CA GLY A 405 -16.75 -31.63 6.44
C GLY A 405 -15.90 -32.89 6.40
N ALA A 406 -14.65 -32.76 6.01
CA ALA A 406 -13.71 -33.87 5.90
C ALA A 406 -12.81 -33.94 7.13
N GLY A 407 -12.87 -35.01 7.90
CA GLY A 407 -12.04 -35.21 9.08
C GLY A 407 -12.80 -35.86 10.23
N LEU A 408 -12.30 -35.66 11.44
CA LEU A 408 -12.97 -36.07 12.67
C LEU A 408 -13.42 -34.84 13.44
N ASP A 409 -14.68 -34.47 13.21
CA ASP A 409 -15.22 -33.25 13.75
C ASP A 409 -15.94 -33.43 15.08
N THR A 410 -15.91 -32.42 15.91
CA THR A 410 -16.55 -32.38 17.22
C THR A 410 -17.56 -31.26 17.26
N ILE A 411 -18.83 -31.58 17.45
CA ILE A 411 -19.88 -30.59 17.66
C ILE A 411 -20.16 -30.49 19.15
N LYS A 412 -20.16 -29.26 19.67
CA LYS A 412 -20.49 -28.92 21.05
C LYS A 412 -21.77 -28.10 21.09
N TYR A 413 -22.71 -28.50 21.91
CA TYR A 413 -23.96 -27.78 22.18
C TYR A 413 -23.88 -27.12 23.54
N ALA A 414 -24.26 -25.83 23.63
CA ALA A 414 -24.35 -25.11 24.91
C ALA A 414 -25.66 -25.42 25.66
#